data_6ae4024afe20012835226e7b5dd748bf
#
_entry.id   6ae4024afe20012835226e7b5dd748bf
#
_cell.length_a   1.000
_cell.length_b   1.000
_cell.length_c   1.000
_cell.angle_alpha   90.00
_cell.angle_beta   90.00
_cell.angle_gamma   90.00
#
_symmetry.space_group_name_H-M   'P 1'
#
loop_
_entity.id
_entity.type
_entity.pdbx_description
1 polymer ?
#
loop_
_entity_poly.entity_id
_entity_poly.type
_entity_poly.pdbx_seq_one_letter_code
_entity_poly.pdbx_strand_id
1 'polypeptide(L)'
;MQVWRVNLRERSLEREAAPEAWSRLGGRGLSARILLDEVPATCEPLGPHNKMVLAPGLLVGHMLSSCDRLSFGAKSPMTRGIKEANAGGSTGLHMTNLGMQALIIEGQMPRDGRGASGWWLLHLSLDGARFEPADDIAGLGVNETASRLLKRYGDKVAIALIGPAGEMLLSAAGIQNLDKDRVPSRIAARGGLGAVMGSKRLKAIIFDDAGGQKPPIANREAFRQAQKLFNKNTLDHPQTKAYQEYGTPAMVRTCNAFGGLPTRNFSSGQFEGAETISGEHMRDLLLRRGGESETTHACMLGCVIQCSNTYGGEDGKAIVSPLEYETIGLLGSNLGIADLDTVARMNQEVSDLGLDTIDMGAALGVAAEAGLMQFGDGERALQLLAEIRKGTPLGRILGHGAAMAGRVLGVLRVPVVKGQAMSAYEPRAIKGTGTTYVTSPQGADHTAGNTIRAKVDHLDAKANIATSRAAQINMAGFDSLGACIFAGFGFMVNPEVIPD
;
A
#
# COMPACT_ATOMS: atom_id res chain seq x y z
N MET A 1 13.19 -2.55 22.53
CA MET A 1 13.13 -2.91 21.11
C MET A 1 14.48 -2.64 20.48
N GLN A 2 14.84 -3.33 19.41
CA GLN A 2 16.14 -3.29 18.74
C GLN A 2 15.98 -2.97 17.27
N VAL A 3 17.00 -2.40 16.66
CA VAL A 3 17.14 -2.32 15.22
C VAL A 3 17.85 -3.61 14.75
N TRP A 4 17.23 -4.29 13.79
CA TRP A 4 17.80 -5.46 13.16
C TRP A 4 18.36 -5.05 11.79
N ARG A 5 19.63 -5.29 11.58
CA ARG A 5 20.32 -4.94 10.35
C ARG A 5 20.74 -6.22 9.61
N VAL A 6 20.22 -6.41 8.41
CA VAL A 6 20.54 -7.55 7.55
C VAL A 6 21.41 -7.08 6.41
N ASN A 7 22.65 -7.56 6.37
CA ASN A 7 23.54 -7.38 5.24
C ASN A 7 23.40 -8.59 4.30
N LEU A 8 22.82 -8.34 3.13
CA LEU A 8 22.56 -9.40 2.15
C LEU A 8 23.83 -9.93 1.48
N ARG A 9 24.85 -9.08 1.30
CA ARG A 9 26.11 -9.50 0.68
C ARG A 9 26.88 -10.49 1.56
N GLU A 10 26.87 -10.22 2.86
CA GLU A 10 27.58 -11.00 3.87
C GLU A 10 26.70 -12.12 4.45
N ARG A 11 25.36 -12.05 4.20
CA ARG A 11 24.35 -12.95 4.79
C ARG A 11 24.42 -12.92 6.31
N SER A 12 24.58 -11.73 6.87
CA SER A 12 24.67 -11.52 8.32
C SER A 12 23.45 -10.76 8.86
N LEU A 13 23.19 -10.95 10.15
CA LEU A 13 22.23 -10.21 10.96
C LEU A 13 22.95 -9.61 12.15
N GLU A 14 22.83 -8.31 12.33
CA GLU A 14 23.20 -7.61 13.55
C GLU A 14 21.96 -7.12 14.29
N ARG A 15 21.98 -7.16 15.61
CA ARG A 15 20.94 -6.62 16.48
C ARG A 15 21.56 -5.54 17.35
N GLU A 16 21.13 -4.31 17.17
CA GLU A 16 21.71 -3.15 17.85
C GLU A 16 20.65 -2.37 18.62
N ALA A 17 21.06 -1.67 19.67
CA ALA A 17 20.19 -0.71 20.32
C ALA A 17 19.93 0.46 19.36
N ALA A 18 18.69 0.94 19.31
CA ALA A 18 18.40 2.12 18.52
C ALA A 18 19.17 3.33 19.08
N PRO A 19 19.74 4.19 18.21
CA PRO A 19 20.25 5.49 18.62
C PRO A 19 19.17 6.28 19.40
N GLU A 20 19.58 7.09 20.37
CA GLU A 20 18.63 7.88 21.16
C GLU A 20 17.72 8.77 20.29
N ALA A 21 18.27 9.33 19.20
CA ALA A 21 17.52 10.13 18.24
C ALA A 21 16.39 9.36 17.52
N TRP A 22 16.39 8.02 17.55
CA TRP A 22 15.37 7.16 16.97
C TRP A 22 14.39 6.59 18.00
N SER A 23 14.68 6.72 19.28
CA SER A 23 13.96 6.04 20.38
C SER A 23 12.46 6.37 20.43
N ARG A 24 12.06 7.57 19.99
CA ARG A 24 10.67 8.04 19.94
C ARG A 24 10.10 8.06 18.53
N LEU A 25 10.74 7.42 17.55
CA LEU A 25 10.30 7.36 16.18
C LEU A 25 9.79 5.95 15.84
N GLY A 26 8.74 5.89 15.05
CA GLY A 26 8.19 4.66 14.47
C GLY A 26 7.72 4.91 13.04
N GLY A 27 7.32 3.86 12.35
CA GLY A 27 6.69 3.93 11.04
C GLY A 27 7.40 4.85 10.05
N ARG A 28 6.62 5.76 9.45
CA ARG A 28 7.13 6.74 8.46
C ARG A 28 8.26 7.60 9.02
N GLY A 29 8.12 8.11 10.24
CA GLY A 29 9.12 8.98 10.85
C GLY A 29 10.46 8.28 11.02
N LEU A 30 10.46 7.03 11.50
CA LEU A 30 11.67 6.25 11.69
C LEU A 30 12.30 5.85 10.34
N SER A 31 11.50 5.35 9.40
CA SER A 31 12.02 4.94 8.09
C SER A 31 12.62 6.13 7.33
N ALA A 32 11.97 7.30 7.36
CA ALA A 32 12.50 8.51 6.75
C ALA A 32 13.81 8.98 7.40
N ARG A 33 13.89 8.91 8.72
CA ARG A 33 15.09 9.29 9.48
C ARG A 33 16.29 8.39 9.14
N ILE A 34 16.09 7.07 9.15
CA ILE A 34 17.13 6.11 8.79
C ILE A 34 17.63 6.35 7.36
N LEU A 35 16.70 6.54 6.40
CA LEU A 35 17.06 6.78 5.01
C LEU A 35 17.81 8.10 4.81
N LEU A 36 17.44 9.14 5.55
CA LEU A 36 18.11 10.43 5.51
C LEU A 36 19.53 10.34 6.05
N ASP A 37 19.73 9.57 7.13
CA ASP A 37 21.05 9.44 7.78
C ASP A 37 22.01 8.51 7.02
N GLU A 38 21.46 7.45 6.38
CA GLU A 38 22.28 6.33 5.94
C GLU A 38 22.29 6.09 4.42
N VAL A 39 21.38 6.72 3.64
CA VAL A 39 21.30 6.48 2.20
C VAL A 39 21.81 7.69 1.41
N PRO A 40 22.88 7.53 0.62
CA PRO A 40 23.40 8.63 -0.20
C PRO A 40 22.32 9.17 -1.15
N ALA A 41 22.11 10.49 -1.14
CA ALA A 41 21.06 11.14 -1.95
C ALA A 41 21.20 10.85 -3.46
N THR A 42 22.43 10.60 -3.92
CA THR A 42 22.76 10.33 -5.33
C THR A 42 22.79 8.86 -5.71
N CYS A 43 22.57 7.93 -4.75
CA CYS A 43 22.62 6.50 -5.05
C CYS A 43 21.53 6.08 -6.06
N GLU A 44 21.82 5.05 -6.84
CA GLU A 44 20.81 4.43 -7.72
C GLU A 44 19.77 3.68 -6.87
N PRO A 45 18.47 3.94 -7.02
CA PRO A 45 17.42 3.31 -6.21
C PRO A 45 17.42 1.78 -6.25
N LEU A 46 17.79 1.17 -7.36
CA LEU A 46 17.89 -0.29 -7.50
C LEU A 46 19.32 -0.81 -7.27
N GLY A 47 20.23 0.08 -6.86
CA GLY A 47 21.63 -0.25 -6.59
C GLY A 47 21.87 -0.74 -5.15
N PRO A 48 23.10 -1.23 -4.89
CA PRO A 48 23.48 -1.82 -3.61
C PRO A 48 23.50 -0.82 -2.44
N HIS A 49 23.67 0.48 -2.72
CA HIS A 49 23.74 1.53 -1.70
C HIS A 49 22.37 1.99 -1.21
N ASN A 50 21.28 1.64 -1.90
CA ASN A 50 19.94 1.87 -1.38
C ASN A 50 19.63 0.84 -0.28
N LYS A 51 18.96 1.30 0.77
CA LYS A 51 18.47 0.45 1.84
C LYS A 51 16.96 0.30 1.74
N MET A 52 16.44 -0.83 2.22
CA MET A 52 15.02 -1.02 2.47
C MET A 52 14.80 -1.09 3.98
N VAL A 53 13.93 -0.24 4.49
CA VAL A 53 13.62 -0.12 5.91
C VAL A 53 12.18 -0.55 6.13
N LEU A 54 11.95 -1.50 7.03
CA LEU A 54 10.63 -1.87 7.53
C LEU A 54 10.54 -1.34 8.97
N ALA A 55 9.58 -0.48 9.24
CA ALA A 55 9.40 0.12 10.56
C ALA A 55 7.93 0.02 10.99
N PRO A 56 7.61 -0.78 12.01
CA PRO A 56 6.31 -0.71 12.68
C PRO A 56 6.10 0.67 13.30
N GLY A 57 4.85 1.14 13.32
CA GLY A 57 4.54 2.36 14.06
C GLY A 57 4.62 2.15 15.58
N LEU A 58 4.68 3.24 16.33
CA LEU A 58 4.88 3.21 17.80
C LEU A 58 3.77 2.47 18.55
N LEU A 59 2.54 2.41 18.01
CA LEU A 59 1.39 1.74 18.65
C LEU A 59 1.21 0.30 18.21
N VAL A 60 2.01 -0.19 17.25
CA VAL A 60 1.91 -1.56 16.73
C VAL A 60 2.20 -2.57 17.84
N GLY A 61 1.37 -3.61 17.90
CA GLY A 61 1.48 -4.69 18.89
C GLY A 61 0.81 -4.41 20.24
N HIS A 62 0.31 -3.18 20.47
CA HIS A 62 -0.37 -2.83 21.74
C HIS A 62 -1.88 -3.11 21.72
N MET A 63 -2.40 -3.74 20.66
CA MET A 63 -3.82 -4.11 20.51
C MET A 63 -4.77 -2.91 20.50
N LEU A 64 -4.30 -1.74 20.06
CA LEU A 64 -5.16 -0.59 19.78
C LEU A 64 -5.79 -0.78 18.39
N SER A 65 -7.12 -0.58 18.29
CA SER A 65 -7.83 -0.76 17.04
C SER A 65 -7.23 0.09 15.91
N SER A 66 -7.11 -0.53 14.72
CA SER A 66 -6.65 0.15 13.50
C SER A 66 -5.22 0.74 13.59
N CYS A 67 -4.38 0.21 14.49
CA CYS A 67 -3.02 0.72 14.77
C CYS A 67 -1.90 -0.31 14.56
N ASP A 68 -2.08 -1.32 13.71
CA ASP A 68 -1.04 -2.32 13.41
C ASP A 68 -0.45 -2.13 11.99
N ARG A 69 -0.21 -0.88 11.57
CA ARG A 69 0.34 -0.61 10.24
C ARG A 69 1.87 -0.61 10.24
N LEU A 70 2.42 -1.05 9.10
CA LEU A 70 3.86 -1.15 8.84
C LEU A 70 4.24 -0.20 7.70
N SER A 71 5.28 0.58 7.90
CA SER A 71 5.90 1.42 6.88
C SER A 71 7.09 0.71 6.24
N PHE A 72 7.09 0.64 4.92
CA PHE A 72 8.23 0.27 4.09
C PHE A 72 8.84 1.55 3.54
N GLY A 73 10.13 1.75 3.75
CA GLY A 73 10.87 2.94 3.29
C GLY A 73 12.07 2.58 2.43
N ALA A 74 12.30 3.35 1.38
CA ALA A 74 13.51 3.28 0.54
C ALA A 74 13.65 4.55 -0.32
N LYS A 75 14.78 4.71 -0.99
CA LYS A 75 14.84 5.62 -2.14
C LYS A 75 14.07 5.00 -3.30
N SER A 76 13.07 5.72 -3.80
CA SER A 76 12.14 5.25 -4.82
C SER A 76 12.75 5.23 -6.23
N PRO A 77 12.59 4.14 -6.99
CA PRO A 77 12.95 4.13 -8.41
C PRO A 77 12.02 5.01 -9.27
N MET A 78 10.83 5.33 -8.76
CA MET A 78 9.81 6.13 -9.46
C MET A 78 10.01 7.63 -9.19
N THR A 79 10.03 8.04 -7.91
CA THR A 79 10.12 9.46 -7.53
C THR A 79 11.56 9.96 -7.36
N ARG A 80 12.54 9.07 -7.24
CA ARG A 80 13.97 9.32 -6.98
C ARG A 80 14.25 9.96 -5.62
N GLY A 81 13.24 10.17 -4.80
CA GLY A 81 13.31 10.67 -3.43
C GLY A 81 13.12 9.59 -2.38
N ILE A 82 13.11 9.99 -1.10
CA ILE A 82 12.68 9.14 -0.01
C ILE A 82 11.19 8.86 -0.18
N LYS A 83 10.86 7.59 -0.20
CA LYS A 83 9.49 7.10 -0.32
C LYS A 83 9.16 6.18 0.84
N GLU A 84 7.98 6.37 1.35
CA GLU A 84 7.34 5.43 2.26
C GLU A 84 6.07 4.88 1.61
N ALA A 85 5.83 3.59 1.78
CA ALA A 85 4.57 2.94 1.48
C ALA A 85 4.08 2.18 2.71
N ASN A 86 2.85 2.43 3.10
CA ASN A 86 2.27 1.92 4.33
C ASN A 86 1.28 0.80 4.03
N ALA A 87 1.35 -0.30 4.78
CA ALA A 87 0.42 -1.42 4.65
C ALA A 87 -0.15 -1.85 6.00
N GLY A 88 -1.40 -2.31 5.96
CA GLY A 88 -1.98 -3.10 7.04
C GLY A 88 -1.51 -4.55 6.99
N GLY A 89 -2.22 -5.44 7.67
CA GLY A 89 -1.88 -6.86 7.73
C GLY A 89 -1.22 -7.26 9.04
N SER A 90 -0.56 -8.41 9.05
CA SER A 90 0.01 -9.01 10.27
C SER A 90 1.50 -8.74 10.46
N THR A 91 2.23 -8.29 9.43
CA THR A 91 3.70 -8.21 9.44
C THR A 91 4.24 -7.28 10.54
N GLY A 92 3.62 -6.11 10.74
CA GLY A 92 4.03 -5.17 11.80
C GLY A 92 3.94 -5.78 13.18
N LEU A 93 2.85 -6.51 13.49
CA LEU A 93 2.65 -7.20 14.77
C LEU A 93 3.74 -8.25 15.01
N HIS A 94 4.04 -9.10 14.02
CA HIS A 94 5.09 -10.11 14.16
C HIS A 94 6.48 -9.50 14.38
N MET A 95 6.78 -8.38 13.69
CA MET A 95 8.03 -7.63 13.90
C MET A 95 8.14 -7.12 15.34
N THR A 96 7.08 -6.53 15.89
CA THR A 96 7.10 -6.03 17.28
C THR A 96 7.20 -7.16 18.30
N ASN A 97 6.58 -8.31 18.07
CA ASN A 97 6.71 -9.50 18.91
C ASN A 97 8.14 -10.07 18.92
N LEU A 98 8.87 -9.93 17.79
CA LEU A 98 10.31 -10.24 17.70
C LEU A 98 11.20 -9.17 18.38
N GLY A 99 10.61 -8.09 18.90
CA GLY A 99 11.34 -7.00 19.55
C GLY A 99 11.98 -6.01 18.56
N MET A 100 11.55 -6.02 17.29
CA MET A 100 12.09 -5.12 16.27
C MET A 100 11.43 -3.74 16.35
N GLN A 101 12.25 -2.69 16.45
CA GLN A 101 11.83 -1.30 16.18
C GLN A 101 11.94 -0.97 14.68
N ALA A 102 12.95 -1.51 14.02
CA ALA A 102 13.13 -1.47 12.59
C ALA A 102 13.91 -2.69 12.09
N LEU A 103 13.63 -3.08 10.84
CA LEU A 103 14.47 -3.98 10.06
C LEU A 103 15.09 -3.17 8.92
N ILE A 104 16.41 -3.12 8.86
CA ILE A 104 17.18 -2.45 7.80
C ILE A 104 17.82 -3.52 6.93
N ILE A 105 17.49 -3.54 5.65
CA ILE A 105 18.04 -4.48 4.68
C ILE A 105 18.96 -3.72 3.73
N GLU A 106 20.23 -4.08 3.72
CA GLU A 106 21.26 -3.42 2.93
C GLU A 106 22.02 -4.38 2.04
N GLY A 107 22.71 -3.82 1.04
CA GLY A 107 23.41 -4.61 0.04
C GLY A 107 22.46 -5.31 -0.94
N GLN A 108 22.98 -6.31 -1.61
CA GLN A 108 22.27 -7.19 -2.56
C GLN A 108 22.79 -8.61 -2.41
N MET A 109 21.92 -9.61 -2.56
CA MET A 109 22.34 -11.02 -2.55
C MET A 109 23.37 -11.29 -3.66
N PRO A 110 24.47 -11.98 -3.36
CA PRO A 110 25.47 -12.33 -4.35
C PRO A 110 24.88 -13.32 -5.37
N ARG A 111 25.38 -13.24 -6.61
CA ARG A 111 25.11 -14.21 -7.67
C ARG A 111 26.16 -15.32 -7.62
N ASP A 112 26.11 -16.15 -6.58
CA ASP A 112 27.13 -17.17 -6.29
C ASP A 112 26.76 -18.59 -6.77
N GLY A 113 25.73 -18.69 -7.62
CA GLY A 113 25.25 -19.97 -8.16
C GLY A 113 24.41 -20.83 -7.18
N ARG A 114 24.22 -20.37 -5.95
CA ARG A 114 23.27 -20.99 -5.02
C ARG A 114 21.89 -20.42 -5.30
N GLY A 115 20.93 -21.30 -5.61
CA GLY A 115 19.62 -20.92 -6.14
C GLY A 115 19.71 -20.68 -7.66
N ALA A 116 19.23 -21.62 -8.47
CA ALA A 116 19.31 -21.57 -9.94
C ALA A 116 18.59 -20.33 -10.52
N SER A 117 17.49 -19.89 -9.87
CA SER A 117 16.74 -18.67 -10.24
C SER A 117 17.46 -17.38 -9.76
N GLY A 118 18.33 -17.49 -8.76
CA GLY A 118 18.96 -16.35 -8.09
C GLY A 118 18.02 -15.56 -7.17
N TRP A 119 16.87 -16.14 -6.77
CA TRP A 119 15.94 -15.58 -5.80
C TRP A 119 16.09 -16.22 -4.44
N TRP A 120 15.80 -15.44 -3.39
CA TRP A 120 16.05 -15.82 -2.01
C TRP A 120 14.85 -15.49 -1.12
N LEU A 121 14.70 -16.30 -0.06
CA LEU A 121 13.87 -16.01 1.11
C LEU A 121 14.77 -15.52 2.24
N LEU A 122 14.29 -14.53 2.98
CA LEU A 122 14.84 -14.12 4.26
C LEU A 122 13.89 -14.57 5.37
N HIS A 123 14.28 -15.54 6.17
CA HIS A 123 13.50 -16.01 7.31
C HIS A 123 14.09 -15.46 8.60
N LEU A 124 13.28 -14.71 9.35
CA LEU A 124 13.64 -14.02 10.59
C LEU A 124 12.89 -14.64 11.76
N SER A 125 13.63 -14.99 12.81
CA SER A 125 13.11 -15.53 14.07
C SER A 125 13.93 -15.04 15.25
N LEU A 126 13.56 -15.42 16.47
CA LEU A 126 14.38 -15.14 17.67
C LEU A 126 15.78 -15.77 17.57
N ASP A 127 15.93 -16.88 16.86
CA ASP A 127 17.22 -17.54 16.65
C ASP A 127 18.14 -16.80 15.68
N GLY A 128 17.60 -15.90 14.85
CA GLY A 128 18.39 -15.12 13.88
C GLY A 128 17.77 -15.03 12.48
N ALA A 129 18.63 -14.91 11.49
CA ALA A 129 18.28 -14.85 10.07
C ALA A 129 18.76 -16.10 9.32
N ARG A 130 17.87 -16.66 8.49
CA ARG A 130 18.22 -17.71 7.53
C ARG A 130 17.94 -17.23 6.13
N PHE A 131 18.84 -17.59 5.20
CA PHE A 131 18.73 -17.26 3.79
C PHE A 131 18.52 -18.56 3.02
N GLU A 132 17.38 -18.70 2.37
CA GLU A 132 16.99 -19.94 1.69
C GLU A 132 16.76 -19.66 0.19
N PRO A 133 17.16 -20.56 -0.72
CA PRO A 133 16.82 -20.43 -2.14
C PRO A 133 15.30 -20.43 -2.34
N ALA A 134 14.84 -19.61 -3.30
CA ALA A 134 13.42 -19.45 -3.64
C ALA A 134 13.10 -19.92 -5.06
N ASP A 135 13.82 -20.94 -5.56
CA ASP A 135 13.72 -21.41 -6.96
C ASP A 135 12.33 -21.95 -7.29
N ASP A 136 11.68 -22.59 -6.34
CA ASP A 136 10.36 -23.22 -6.51
C ASP A 136 9.19 -22.21 -6.55
N ILE A 137 9.45 -20.95 -6.18
CA ILE A 137 8.46 -19.87 -6.19
C ILE A 137 8.85 -18.67 -7.06
N ALA A 138 9.98 -18.76 -7.74
CA ALA A 138 10.41 -17.75 -8.71
C ALA A 138 9.44 -17.67 -9.89
N GLY A 139 9.07 -16.46 -10.30
CA GLY A 139 8.13 -16.20 -11.39
C GLY A 139 6.66 -16.40 -11.04
N LEU A 140 6.34 -16.96 -9.88
CA LEU A 140 4.96 -17.17 -9.45
C LEU A 140 4.29 -15.86 -9.02
N GLY A 141 2.97 -15.80 -9.26
CA GLY A 141 2.11 -14.73 -8.74
C GLY A 141 2.10 -14.68 -7.22
N VAL A 142 1.58 -13.58 -6.70
CA VAL A 142 1.51 -13.31 -5.25
C VAL A 142 0.71 -14.40 -4.52
N ASN A 143 -0.46 -14.78 -5.05
CA ASN A 143 -1.36 -15.74 -4.40
C ASN A 143 -0.73 -17.14 -4.28
N GLU A 144 -0.18 -17.64 -5.38
CA GLU A 144 0.48 -18.95 -5.40
C GLU A 144 1.75 -18.95 -4.52
N THR A 145 2.52 -17.85 -4.56
CA THR A 145 3.71 -17.67 -3.71
C THR A 145 3.32 -17.74 -2.23
N ALA A 146 2.30 -16.98 -1.82
CA ALA A 146 1.82 -16.97 -0.43
C ALA A 146 1.33 -18.36 0.00
N SER A 147 0.54 -19.04 -0.84
CA SER A 147 0.04 -20.39 -0.57
C SER A 147 1.17 -21.38 -0.31
N ARG A 148 2.20 -21.41 -1.17
CA ARG A 148 3.36 -22.29 -1.00
C ARG A 148 4.17 -21.98 0.25
N LEU A 149 4.35 -20.70 0.55
CA LEU A 149 5.08 -20.27 1.76
C LEU A 149 4.31 -20.64 3.03
N LEU A 150 2.99 -20.43 3.07
CA LEU A 150 2.15 -20.87 4.20
C LEU A 150 2.16 -22.38 4.38
N LYS A 151 2.17 -23.16 3.28
CA LYS A 151 2.31 -24.61 3.35
C LYS A 151 3.68 -25.03 3.92
N ARG A 152 4.75 -24.26 3.64
CA ARG A 152 6.13 -24.54 4.10
C ARG A 152 6.35 -24.15 5.56
N TYR A 153 5.89 -22.97 5.98
CA TYR A 153 6.21 -22.39 7.30
C TYR A 153 5.04 -22.42 8.28
N GLY A 154 3.84 -22.81 7.83
CA GLY A 154 2.62 -22.83 8.63
C GLY A 154 1.91 -21.47 8.62
N ASP A 155 0.75 -21.42 9.27
CA ASP A 155 -0.16 -20.28 9.30
C ASP A 155 0.16 -19.24 10.40
N LYS A 156 1.16 -19.53 11.24
CA LYS A 156 1.56 -18.66 12.37
C LYS A 156 2.65 -17.65 12.03
N VAL A 157 3.13 -17.62 10.80
CA VAL A 157 4.15 -16.66 10.35
C VAL A 157 3.49 -15.48 9.65
N ALA A 158 4.14 -14.31 9.64
CA ALA A 158 3.80 -13.23 8.73
C ALA A 158 4.76 -13.23 7.53
N ILE A 159 4.25 -12.79 6.38
CA ILE A 159 5.00 -12.82 5.13
C ILE A 159 4.83 -11.48 4.42
N ALA A 160 5.97 -10.89 4.05
CA ALA A 160 6.04 -9.79 3.08
C ALA A 160 6.69 -10.32 1.79
N LEU A 161 6.05 -10.15 0.64
CA LEU A 161 6.48 -10.77 -0.61
C LEU A 161 6.29 -9.87 -1.83
N ILE A 162 7.02 -10.17 -2.91
CA ILE A 162 6.85 -9.53 -4.21
C ILE A 162 6.28 -10.50 -5.23
N GLY A 163 5.49 -9.96 -6.15
CA GLY A 163 5.03 -10.67 -7.35
C GLY A 163 6.05 -10.61 -8.49
N PRO A 164 5.67 -11.14 -9.68
CA PRO A 164 6.51 -11.09 -10.89
C PRO A 164 6.98 -9.68 -11.27
N ALA A 165 6.16 -8.66 -11.01
CA ALA A 165 6.53 -7.26 -11.28
C ALA A 165 7.76 -6.80 -10.48
N GLY A 166 7.87 -7.21 -9.20
CA GLY A 166 9.03 -6.94 -8.38
C GLY A 166 10.28 -7.67 -8.88
N GLU A 167 10.12 -8.92 -9.32
CA GLU A 167 11.21 -9.69 -9.92
C GLU A 167 11.72 -9.07 -11.23
N MET A 168 10.82 -8.52 -12.02
CA MET A 168 11.14 -7.78 -13.25
C MET A 168 11.66 -6.36 -13.01
N LEU A 169 11.74 -5.92 -11.74
CA LEU A 169 12.17 -4.59 -11.31
C LEU A 169 11.30 -3.44 -11.88
N LEU A 170 10.01 -3.70 -12.09
CA LEU A 170 9.09 -2.71 -12.62
C LEU A 170 8.80 -1.63 -11.57
N SER A 171 8.89 -0.36 -11.96
CA SER A 171 8.80 0.76 -11.02
C SER A 171 7.44 0.93 -10.33
N ALA A 172 6.38 0.30 -10.83
CA ALA A 172 5.08 0.28 -10.16
C ALA A 172 4.89 -0.92 -9.22
N ALA A 173 5.94 -1.75 -9.01
CA ALA A 173 5.85 -2.91 -8.12
C ALA A 173 5.78 -2.52 -6.64
N GLY A 174 4.84 -3.13 -5.91
CA GLY A 174 4.66 -3.02 -4.46
C GLY A 174 5.09 -4.28 -3.72
N ILE A 175 4.93 -4.25 -2.39
CA ILE A 175 5.22 -5.37 -1.49
C ILE A 175 3.89 -5.81 -0.86
N GLN A 176 3.50 -7.06 -1.07
CA GLN A 176 2.30 -7.65 -0.49
C GLN A 176 2.55 -8.16 0.92
N ASN A 177 1.55 -8.02 1.79
CA ASN A 177 1.52 -8.55 3.14
C ASN A 177 0.27 -9.40 3.34
N LEU A 178 0.36 -10.41 4.21
CA LEU A 178 -0.79 -11.20 4.61
C LEU A 178 -1.69 -10.39 5.55
N ASP A 179 -2.99 -10.43 5.32
CA ASP A 179 -3.98 -9.90 6.26
C ASP A 179 -4.21 -10.86 7.46
N LYS A 180 -5.23 -10.58 8.27
CA LYS A 180 -5.60 -11.41 9.42
C LYS A 180 -6.03 -12.85 9.05
N ASP A 181 -6.52 -13.05 7.82
CA ASP A 181 -7.02 -14.32 7.29
C ASP A 181 -6.00 -15.03 6.39
N ARG A 182 -4.75 -14.57 6.43
CA ARG A 182 -3.61 -15.11 5.65
C ARG A 182 -3.71 -14.91 4.14
N VAL A 183 -4.60 -14.04 3.69
CA VAL A 183 -4.71 -13.65 2.28
C VAL A 183 -3.67 -12.55 2.01
N PRO A 184 -2.89 -12.62 0.90
CA PRO A 184 -1.92 -11.57 0.55
C PRO A 184 -2.60 -10.36 -0.09
N SER A 185 -3.44 -9.70 0.68
CA SER A 185 -4.36 -8.65 0.25
C SER A 185 -3.95 -7.24 0.68
N ARG A 186 -2.82 -7.09 1.40
CA ARG A 186 -2.38 -5.79 1.95
C ARG A 186 -1.07 -5.35 1.33
N ILE A 187 -1.18 -4.52 0.32
CA ILE A 187 -0.02 -4.07 -0.45
C ILE A 187 0.54 -2.72 0.05
N ALA A 188 1.86 -2.65 0.26
CA ALA A 188 2.63 -1.42 0.29
C ALA A 188 2.91 -1.03 -1.17
N ALA A 189 1.92 -0.38 -1.81
CA ALA A 189 1.82 -0.34 -3.26
C ALA A 189 2.74 0.69 -3.91
N ARG A 190 2.79 1.90 -3.37
CA ARG A 190 3.23 3.07 -4.11
C ARG A 190 4.74 3.31 -4.08
N GLY A 191 5.27 3.85 -5.20
CA GLY A 191 6.66 4.31 -5.30
C GLY A 191 7.70 3.24 -5.64
N GLY A 192 7.29 2.03 -6.01
CA GLY A 192 8.19 1.02 -6.55
C GLY A 192 9.04 0.27 -5.52
N LEU A 193 8.58 0.18 -4.27
CA LEU A 193 9.36 -0.50 -3.23
C LEU A 193 9.47 -2.01 -3.45
N GLY A 194 8.52 -2.62 -4.19
CA GLY A 194 8.63 -4.00 -4.65
C GLY A 194 9.80 -4.20 -5.61
N ALA A 195 10.10 -3.23 -6.48
CA ALA A 195 11.29 -3.27 -7.33
C ALA A 195 12.58 -3.11 -6.51
N VAL A 196 12.57 -2.30 -5.44
CA VAL A 196 13.72 -2.21 -4.52
C VAL A 196 13.97 -3.55 -3.84
N MET A 197 12.93 -4.23 -3.33
CA MET A 197 13.06 -5.57 -2.76
C MET A 197 13.56 -6.58 -3.81
N GLY A 198 13.03 -6.51 -5.03
CA GLY A 198 13.48 -7.32 -6.16
C GLY A 198 14.94 -7.09 -6.53
N SER A 199 15.44 -5.84 -6.50
CA SER A 199 16.84 -5.51 -6.75
C SER A 199 17.79 -6.14 -5.73
N LYS A 200 17.28 -6.41 -4.53
CA LYS A 200 17.97 -7.12 -3.46
C LYS A 200 17.92 -8.65 -3.60
N ARG A 201 17.24 -9.15 -4.63
CA ARG A 201 17.00 -10.58 -4.88
C ARG A 201 16.18 -11.29 -3.80
N LEU A 202 15.38 -10.56 -3.06
CA LEU A 202 14.44 -11.12 -2.08
C LEU A 202 13.07 -11.32 -2.73
N LYS A 203 12.60 -12.58 -2.77
CA LYS A 203 11.24 -12.94 -3.19
C LYS A 203 10.25 -12.75 -2.05
N ALA A 204 10.64 -13.13 -0.82
CA ALA A 204 9.83 -12.95 0.37
C ALA A 204 10.68 -12.82 1.64
N ILE A 205 10.08 -12.19 2.66
CA ILE A 205 10.58 -12.10 4.03
C ILE A 205 9.55 -12.77 4.92
N ILE A 206 9.99 -13.77 5.69
CA ILE A 206 9.17 -14.51 6.63
C ILE A 206 9.51 -14.05 8.05
N PHE A 207 8.49 -13.69 8.83
CA PHE A 207 8.62 -13.30 10.23
C PHE A 207 7.97 -14.39 11.10
N ASP A 208 8.82 -15.19 11.74
CA ASP A 208 8.42 -16.24 12.68
C ASP A 208 8.64 -15.71 14.10
N ASP A 209 7.58 -15.28 14.74
CA ASP A 209 7.60 -14.73 16.08
C ASP A 209 7.34 -15.75 17.19
N ALA A 210 7.52 -17.04 16.91
CA ALA A 210 7.41 -18.09 17.91
C ALA A 210 8.33 -17.80 19.11
N GLY A 211 7.76 -17.79 20.33
CA GLY A 211 8.46 -17.39 21.55
C GLY A 211 8.64 -15.88 21.76
N GLY A 212 8.20 -15.07 20.80
CA GLY A 212 8.24 -13.62 20.89
C GLY A 212 7.31 -13.04 21.97
N GLN A 213 7.55 -11.80 22.35
CA GLN A 213 6.78 -11.13 23.39
C GLN A 213 6.16 -9.84 22.87
N LYS A 214 4.93 -9.59 23.30
CA LYS A 214 4.27 -8.30 23.00
C LYS A 214 5.08 -7.14 23.61
N PRO A 215 5.09 -5.97 22.97
CA PRO A 215 5.76 -4.80 23.51
C PRO A 215 5.16 -4.42 24.87
N PRO A 216 5.98 -3.94 25.82
CA PRO A 216 5.52 -3.59 27.16
C PRO A 216 4.63 -2.34 27.14
N ILE A 217 3.66 -2.30 28.05
CA ILE A 217 2.81 -1.14 28.30
C ILE A 217 3.20 -0.57 29.67
N ALA A 218 3.67 0.69 29.71
CA ALA A 218 4.16 1.33 30.92
C ALA A 218 3.06 1.46 31.98
N ASN A 219 1.87 1.88 31.60
CA ASN A 219 0.71 2.01 32.49
C ASN A 219 -0.50 1.31 31.85
N ARG A 220 -0.72 0.04 32.23
CA ARG A 220 -1.79 -0.79 31.66
C ARG A 220 -3.20 -0.25 31.94
N GLU A 221 -3.45 0.35 33.09
CA GLU A 221 -4.77 0.85 33.44
C GLU A 221 -5.09 2.13 32.63
N ALA A 222 -4.17 3.08 32.58
CA ALA A 222 -4.34 4.27 31.75
C ALA A 222 -4.52 3.91 30.27
N PHE A 223 -3.71 2.97 29.75
CA PHE A 223 -3.84 2.50 28.38
C PHE A 223 -5.21 1.86 28.10
N ARG A 224 -5.72 1.04 29.02
CA ARG A 224 -7.05 0.42 28.88
C ARG A 224 -8.16 1.46 28.84
N GLN A 225 -8.07 2.50 29.66
CA GLN A 225 -9.06 3.60 29.69
C GLN A 225 -8.99 4.39 28.37
N ALA A 226 -7.79 4.75 27.89
CA ALA A 226 -7.59 5.40 26.61
C ALA A 226 -8.10 4.55 25.42
N GLN A 227 -7.82 3.24 25.42
CA GLN A 227 -8.31 2.31 24.40
C GLN A 227 -9.84 2.24 24.36
N LYS A 228 -10.53 2.20 25.52
CA LYS A 228 -11.99 2.21 25.57
C LYS A 228 -12.57 3.50 25.00
N LEU A 229 -12.01 4.64 25.38
CA LEU A 229 -12.43 5.94 24.88
C LEU A 229 -12.19 6.07 23.37
N PHE A 230 -11.01 5.68 22.91
CA PHE A 230 -10.64 5.67 21.49
C PHE A 230 -11.61 4.80 20.65
N ASN A 231 -11.87 3.55 21.09
CA ASN A 231 -12.77 2.67 20.40
C ASN A 231 -14.20 3.23 20.37
N LYS A 232 -14.67 3.78 21.49
CA LYS A 232 -15.99 4.44 21.56
C LYS A 232 -16.08 5.59 20.56
N ASN A 233 -15.12 6.52 20.58
CA ASN A 233 -15.10 7.68 19.69
C ASN A 233 -15.05 7.25 18.20
N THR A 234 -14.27 6.20 17.89
CA THR A 234 -14.18 5.66 16.54
C THR A 234 -15.51 5.07 16.08
N LEU A 235 -16.17 4.28 16.93
CA LEU A 235 -17.45 3.63 16.59
C LEU A 235 -18.61 4.60 16.50
N ASP A 236 -18.63 5.62 17.36
CA ASP A 236 -19.68 6.64 17.38
C ASP A 236 -19.58 7.63 16.21
N HIS A 237 -18.42 7.67 15.53
CA HIS A 237 -18.22 8.62 14.44
C HIS A 237 -19.06 8.25 13.20
N PRO A 238 -19.85 9.17 12.61
CA PRO A 238 -20.73 8.85 11.48
C PRO A 238 -20.02 8.25 10.26
N GLN A 239 -18.80 8.66 10.01
CA GLN A 239 -17.98 8.13 8.92
C GLN A 239 -17.63 6.64 9.11
N THR A 240 -17.48 6.19 10.35
CA THR A 240 -17.23 4.76 10.62
C THR A 240 -18.39 3.91 10.14
N LYS A 241 -19.62 4.34 10.40
CA LYS A 241 -20.83 3.63 9.92
C LYS A 241 -20.88 3.57 8.39
N ALA A 242 -20.61 4.69 7.72
CA ALA A 242 -20.59 4.74 6.26
C ALA A 242 -19.52 3.81 5.67
N TYR A 243 -18.34 3.74 6.31
CA TYR A 243 -17.28 2.83 5.85
C TYR A 243 -17.53 1.37 6.20
N GLN A 244 -18.20 1.09 7.31
CA GLN A 244 -18.66 -0.27 7.61
C GLN A 244 -19.71 -0.74 6.58
N GLU A 245 -20.57 0.15 6.13
CA GLU A 245 -21.66 -0.19 5.22
C GLU A 245 -21.22 -0.31 3.77
N TYR A 246 -20.38 0.62 3.28
CA TYR A 246 -20.04 0.74 1.85
C TYR A 246 -18.55 0.61 1.55
N GLY A 247 -17.70 0.46 2.56
CA GLY A 247 -16.25 0.51 2.39
C GLY A 247 -15.74 1.86 1.89
N THR A 248 -14.49 1.90 1.44
CA THR A 248 -13.93 3.10 0.79
C THR A 248 -14.63 3.46 -0.54
N PRO A 249 -15.27 2.52 -1.29
CA PRO A 249 -16.06 2.85 -2.47
C PRO A 249 -17.22 3.83 -2.24
N ALA A 250 -17.66 4.08 -0.99
CA ALA A 250 -18.54 5.20 -0.63
C ALA A 250 -18.08 6.56 -1.20
N MET A 251 -16.77 6.70 -1.48
CA MET A 251 -16.20 7.92 -2.05
C MET A 251 -16.52 8.13 -3.53
N VAL A 252 -16.98 7.12 -4.27
CA VAL A 252 -17.29 7.23 -5.71
C VAL A 252 -18.34 8.31 -5.95
N ARG A 253 -19.52 8.19 -5.31
CA ARG A 253 -20.59 9.18 -5.45
C ARG A 253 -20.17 10.55 -4.93
N THR A 254 -19.47 10.58 -3.80
CA THR A 254 -18.98 11.83 -3.19
C THR A 254 -18.07 12.57 -4.16
N CYS A 255 -17.03 11.91 -4.68
CA CYS A 255 -16.09 12.52 -5.59
C CYS A 255 -16.74 12.88 -6.93
N ASN A 256 -17.64 12.06 -7.46
CA ASN A 256 -18.35 12.34 -8.70
C ASN A 256 -19.22 13.59 -8.60
N ALA A 257 -19.88 13.81 -7.45
CA ALA A 257 -20.81 14.92 -7.26
C ALA A 257 -20.17 16.31 -7.42
N PHE A 258 -18.90 16.46 -7.01
CA PHE A 258 -18.19 17.74 -7.11
C PHE A 258 -17.02 17.74 -8.11
N GLY A 259 -16.99 16.79 -9.03
CA GLY A 259 -15.98 16.77 -10.09
C GLY A 259 -14.62 16.24 -9.67
N GLY A 260 -14.57 15.46 -8.58
CA GLY A 260 -13.35 14.90 -8.03
C GLY A 260 -13.01 13.48 -8.46
N LEU A 261 -13.88 12.79 -9.24
CA LEU A 261 -13.69 11.43 -9.71
C LEU A 261 -12.97 11.41 -11.06
N PRO A 262 -11.70 10.98 -11.15
CA PRO A 262 -10.98 11.00 -12.41
C PRO A 262 -11.66 10.12 -13.45
N THR A 263 -11.80 10.64 -14.65
CA THR A 263 -12.53 10.02 -15.76
C THR A 263 -11.72 10.12 -17.03
N ARG A 264 -11.57 8.99 -17.75
CA ARG A 264 -10.88 8.89 -19.05
C ARG A 264 -9.55 9.64 -19.06
N ASN A 265 -8.58 9.07 -18.36
CA ASN A 265 -7.24 9.63 -18.15
C ASN A 265 -7.26 11.08 -17.61
N PHE A 266 -8.05 11.34 -16.57
CA PHE A 266 -8.22 12.67 -15.98
C PHE A 266 -8.68 13.74 -16.97
N SER A 267 -9.39 13.38 -18.06
CA SER A 267 -9.98 14.34 -18.98
C SER A 267 -11.19 15.05 -18.38
N SER A 268 -11.93 14.36 -17.50
CA SER A 268 -13.05 14.88 -16.71
C SER A 268 -12.90 14.47 -15.26
N GLY A 269 -13.61 15.13 -14.37
CA GLY A 269 -13.77 14.78 -12.95
C GLY A 269 -15.14 14.17 -12.62
N GLN A 270 -15.99 13.96 -13.61
CA GLN A 270 -17.30 13.35 -13.48
C GLN A 270 -17.48 12.21 -14.49
N PHE A 271 -18.00 11.09 -14.01
CA PHE A 271 -18.22 9.89 -14.78
C PHE A 271 -19.72 9.54 -14.81
N GLU A 272 -20.26 9.38 -16.01
CA GLU A 272 -21.66 9.06 -16.24
C GLU A 272 -22.07 7.69 -15.66
N GLY A 273 -21.13 6.73 -15.63
CA GLY A 273 -21.31 5.39 -15.08
C GLY A 273 -21.01 5.28 -13.58
N ALA A 274 -20.88 6.39 -12.83
CA ALA A 274 -20.48 6.36 -11.41
C ALA A 274 -21.42 5.54 -10.52
N GLU A 275 -22.72 5.50 -10.83
CA GLU A 275 -23.70 4.75 -10.04
C GLU A 275 -23.43 3.24 -10.08
N THR A 276 -23.06 2.69 -11.24
CA THR A 276 -22.84 1.24 -11.41
C THR A 276 -21.51 0.75 -10.82
N ILE A 277 -20.62 1.68 -10.44
CA ILE A 277 -19.36 1.38 -9.73
C ILE A 277 -19.32 1.98 -8.32
N SER A 278 -20.45 2.45 -7.81
CA SER A 278 -20.56 3.04 -6.45
C SER A 278 -20.44 1.99 -5.36
N GLY A 279 -20.09 2.42 -4.14
CA GLY A 279 -20.04 1.54 -2.97
C GLY A 279 -21.42 0.97 -2.62
N GLU A 280 -22.47 1.75 -2.82
CA GLU A 280 -23.85 1.33 -2.61
C GLU A 280 -24.27 0.23 -3.59
N HIS A 281 -23.95 0.41 -4.90
CA HIS A 281 -24.21 -0.62 -5.90
C HIS A 281 -23.41 -1.89 -5.62
N MET A 282 -22.11 -1.76 -5.27
CA MET A 282 -21.25 -2.87 -4.92
C MET A 282 -21.80 -3.66 -3.73
N ARG A 283 -22.22 -2.96 -2.66
CA ARG A 283 -22.81 -3.60 -1.49
C ARG A 283 -24.04 -4.44 -1.85
N ASP A 284 -24.97 -3.85 -2.59
CA ASP A 284 -26.20 -4.54 -3.01
C ASP A 284 -25.90 -5.76 -3.91
N LEU A 285 -24.87 -5.64 -4.76
CA LEU A 285 -24.39 -6.72 -5.61
C LEU A 285 -23.83 -7.88 -4.76
N LEU A 286 -22.94 -7.59 -3.81
CA LEU A 286 -22.31 -8.58 -2.95
C LEU A 286 -23.34 -9.29 -2.05
N LEU A 287 -24.33 -8.56 -1.50
CA LEU A 287 -25.41 -9.15 -0.71
C LEU A 287 -26.28 -10.11 -1.54
N ARG A 288 -26.55 -9.79 -2.81
CA ARG A 288 -27.30 -10.67 -3.71
C ARG A 288 -26.54 -11.93 -4.09
N ARG A 289 -25.22 -11.82 -4.30
CA ARG A 289 -24.36 -12.94 -4.71
C ARG A 289 -24.10 -13.91 -3.58
N GLY A 290 -23.92 -13.40 -2.35
CA GLY A 290 -23.62 -14.23 -1.18
C GLY A 290 -22.30 -15.00 -1.33
N GLY A 291 -22.27 -16.25 -0.83
CA GLY A 291 -21.10 -17.11 -0.92
C GLY A 291 -19.92 -16.56 -0.11
N GLU A 292 -18.77 -16.37 -0.77
CA GLU A 292 -17.54 -15.80 -0.19
C GLU A 292 -17.52 -14.27 -0.24
N SER A 293 -18.61 -13.62 -0.71
CA SER A 293 -18.73 -12.17 -0.75
C SER A 293 -18.84 -11.59 0.64
N GLU A 294 -18.04 -10.58 0.96
CA GLU A 294 -18.11 -9.85 2.23
C GLU A 294 -18.20 -8.35 1.96
N THR A 295 -19.22 -7.70 2.50
CA THR A 295 -19.36 -6.23 2.40
C THR A 295 -18.46 -5.49 3.39
N THR A 296 -18.03 -6.18 4.46
CA THR A 296 -17.16 -5.65 5.51
C THR A 296 -16.05 -6.64 5.81
N HIS A 297 -14.81 -6.15 5.92
CA HIS A 297 -13.64 -6.98 6.23
C HIS A 297 -12.62 -6.17 7.03
N ALA A 298 -12.00 -6.78 8.04
CA ALA A 298 -10.94 -6.15 8.81
C ALA A 298 -9.57 -6.43 8.17
N CYS A 299 -8.84 -5.40 7.78
CA CYS A 299 -7.52 -5.55 7.16
C CYS A 299 -6.41 -5.97 8.15
N MET A 300 -6.64 -5.82 9.46
CA MET A 300 -5.73 -6.18 10.54
C MET A 300 -6.52 -6.63 11.76
N LEU A 301 -5.86 -7.29 12.71
CA LEU A 301 -6.49 -7.77 13.94
C LEU A 301 -7.07 -6.62 14.75
N GLY A 302 -8.28 -6.82 15.29
CA GLY A 302 -8.93 -5.86 16.19
C GLY A 302 -9.41 -4.55 15.55
N CYS A 303 -9.40 -4.43 14.22
CA CYS A 303 -9.93 -3.26 13.54
C CYS A 303 -11.45 -3.17 13.69
N VAL A 304 -11.96 -2.14 14.41
CA VAL A 304 -13.39 -1.93 14.61
C VAL A 304 -14.07 -1.23 13.43
N ILE A 305 -13.31 -0.63 12.51
CA ILE A 305 -13.85 0.12 11.36
C ILE A 305 -14.30 -0.84 10.24
N GLN A 306 -13.50 -1.89 9.96
CA GLN A 306 -13.82 -2.94 8.98
C GLN A 306 -14.25 -2.39 7.60
N CYS A 307 -13.53 -1.41 7.08
CA CYS A 307 -13.87 -0.69 5.84
C CYS A 307 -13.49 -1.44 4.55
N SER A 308 -12.90 -2.62 4.65
CA SER A 308 -12.52 -3.44 3.51
C SER A 308 -13.66 -4.40 3.10
N ASN A 309 -13.46 -5.17 2.06
CA ASN A 309 -14.45 -6.09 1.50
C ASN A 309 -13.78 -7.30 0.86
N THR A 310 -14.57 -8.32 0.52
CA THR A 310 -14.21 -9.40 -0.40
C THR A 310 -15.20 -9.37 -1.55
N TYR A 311 -14.71 -9.11 -2.75
CA TYR A 311 -15.57 -9.02 -3.93
C TYR A 311 -15.75 -10.40 -4.56
N GLY A 312 -16.97 -10.93 -4.48
CA GLY A 312 -17.37 -12.21 -5.07
C GLY A 312 -17.99 -12.06 -6.46
N GLY A 313 -17.73 -13.05 -7.32
CA GLY A 313 -18.33 -13.16 -8.63
C GLY A 313 -19.78 -13.67 -8.62
N GLU A 314 -20.37 -13.86 -9.78
CA GLU A 314 -21.75 -14.40 -9.93
C GLU A 314 -21.91 -15.81 -9.36
N ASP A 315 -20.82 -16.58 -9.34
CA ASP A 315 -20.78 -17.94 -8.75
C ASP A 315 -20.61 -17.93 -7.22
N GLY A 316 -20.58 -16.75 -6.61
CA GLY A 316 -20.39 -16.57 -5.18
C GLY A 316 -18.94 -16.80 -4.68
N LYS A 317 -17.98 -17.06 -5.57
CA LYS A 317 -16.57 -17.21 -5.20
C LYS A 317 -15.85 -15.88 -5.19
N ALA A 318 -14.89 -15.71 -4.28
CA ALA A 318 -14.07 -14.51 -4.19
C ALA A 318 -13.24 -14.33 -5.47
N ILE A 319 -13.35 -13.17 -6.10
CA ILE A 319 -12.48 -12.73 -7.20
C ILE A 319 -11.25 -12.03 -6.60
N VAL A 320 -11.48 -11.06 -5.72
CA VAL A 320 -10.41 -10.26 -5.11
C VAL A 320 -10.81 -9.73 -3.74
N SER A 321 -9.84 -9.59 -2.85
CA SER A 321 -9.94 -8.86 -1.59
C SER A 321 -8.75 -7.93 -1.45
N PRO A 322 -8.95 -6.60 -1.27
CA PRO A 322 -10.22 -5.88 -1.41
C PRO A 322 -10.44 -5.25 -2.80
N LEU A 323 -11.63 -4.74 -3.05
CA LEU A 323 -11.93 -3.80 -4.13
C LEU A 323 -12.19 -2.41 -3.48
N GLU A 324 -11.19 -1.55 -3.53
CA GLU A 324 -11.15 -0.25 -2.84
C GLU A 324 -11.44 0.92 -3.79
N TYR A 325 -11.80 2.08 -3.23
CA TYR A 325 -12.10 3.30 -3.99
C TYR A 325 -11.02 3.69 -5.00
N GLU A 326 -9.75 3.66 -4.60
CA GLU A 326 -8.63 4.03 -5.48
C GLU A 326 -8.56 3.12 -6.71
N THR A 327 -8.77 1.83 -6.51
CA THR A 327 -8.81 0.85 -7.59
C THR A 327 -10.00 1.08 -8.52
N ILE A 328 -11.20 1.30 -7.96
CA ILE A 328 -12.41 1.60 -8.74
C ILE A 328 -12.23 2.89 -9.54
N GLY A 329 -11.67 3.93 -8.93
CA GLY A 329 -11.41 5.19 -9.61
C GLY A 329 -10.42 5.06 -10.77
N LEU A 330 -9.31 4.33 -10.57
CA LEU A 330 -8.24 4.27 -11.58
C LEU A 330 -8.45 3.17 -12.63
N LEU A 331 -8.94 1.99 -12.25
CA LEU A 331 -9.25 0.90 -13.20
C LEU A 331 -10.68 0.96 -13.74
N GLY A 332 -11.57 1.73 -13.11
CA GLY A 332 -12.95 1.96 -13.54
C GLY A 332 -13.10 3.29 -14.27
N SER A 333 -13.55 4.34 -13.59
CA SER A 333 -13.90 5.64 -14.21
C SER A 333 -12.75 6.26 -15.02
N ASN A 334 -11.51 6.16 -14.55
CA ASN A 334 -10.33 6.66 -15.29
C ASN A 334 -10.09 5.94 -16.62
N LEU A 335 -10.60 4.72 -16.78
CA LEU A 335 -10.59 3.96 -18.03
C LEU A 335 -11.94 4.01 -18.76
N GLY A 336 -12.96 4.69 -18.21
CA GLY A 336 -14.31 4.73 -18.77
C GLY A 336 -15.08 3.42 -18.59
N ILE A 337 -14.68 2.56 -17.66
CA ILE A 337 -15.28 1.25 -17.39
C ILE A 337 -16.30 1.38 -16.25
N ALA A 338 -17.54 0.98 -16.52
CA ALA A 338 -18.70 1.09 -15.63
C ALA A 338 -19.16 -0.28 -15.08
N ASP A 339 -18.32 -1.31 -15.15
CA ASP A 339 -18.59 -2.67 -14.72
C ASP A 339 -17.64 -3.12 -13.62
N LEU A 340 -18.19 -3.41 -12.42
CA LEU A 340 -17.40 -3.81 -11.25
C LEU A 340 -16.72 -5.17 -11.42
N ASP A 341 -17.30 -6.11 -12.18
CA ASP A 341 -16.69 -7.42 -12.41
C ASP A 341 -15.41 -7.31 -13.24
N THR A 342 -15.44 -6.49 -14.27
CA THR A 342 -14.25 -6.15 -15.06
C THR A 342 -13.18 -5.46 -14.21
N VAL A 343 -13.57 -4.49 -13.37
CA VAL A 343 -12.64 -3.82 -12.46
C VAL A 343 -12.05 -4.81 -11.46
N ALA A 344 -12.85 -5.72 -10.90
CA ALA A 344 -12.38 -6.74 -9.96
C ALA A 344 -11.39 -7.72 -10.61
N ARG A 345 -11.66 -8.17 -11.84
CA ARG A 345 -10.72 -9.03 -12.61
C ARG A 345 -9.39 -8.32 -12.89
N MET A 346 -9.44 -7.05 -13.27
CA MET A 346 -8.22 -6.24 -13.44
C MET A 346 -7.47 -6.08 -12.12
N ASN A 347 -8.18 -5.81 -11.02
CA ASN A 347 -7.57 -5.71 -9.69
C ASN A 347 -6.90 -7.03 -9.27
N GLN A 348 -7.55 -8.17 -9.51
CA GLN A 348 -6.99 -9.49 -9.24
C GLN A 348 -5.66 -9.70 -9.99
N GLU A 349 -5.63 -9.39 -11.29
CA GLU A 349 -4.43 -9.54 -12.12
C GLU A 349 -3.31 -8.61 -11.65
N VAL A 350 -3.61 -7.33 -11.39
CA VAL A 350 -2.64 -6.33 -10.92
C VAL A 350 -2.09 -6.71 -9.55
N SER A 351 -2.94 -7.16 -8.63
CA SER A 351 -2.55 -7.58 -7.27
C SER A 351 -1.69 -8.85 -7.30
N ASP A 352 -2.03 -9.84 -8.14
CA ASP A 352 -1.26 -11.08 -8.28
C ASP A 352 0.09 -10.85 -8.96
N LEU A 353 0.20 -9.85 -9.83
CA LEU A 353 1.48 -9.36 -10.35
C LEU A 353 2.32 -8.63 -9.29
N GLY A 354 1.72 -8.16 -8.20
CA GLY A 354 2.36 -7.34 -7.17
C GLY A 354 2.55 -5.89 -7.62
N LEU A 355 1.58 -5.31 -8.32
CA LEU A 355 1.60 -3.94 -8.86
C LEU A 355 0.64 -3.01 -8.10
N ASP A 356 0.93 -1.72 -8.16
CA ASP A 356 0.04 -0.63 -7.71
C ASP A 356 -1.13 -0.44 -8.69
N THR A 357 -2.37 -0.61 -8.24
CA THR A 357 -3.57 -0.41 -9.05
C THR A 357 -3.74 1.03 -9.53
N ILE A 358 -3.23 2.01 -8.77
CA ILE A 358 -3.27 3.43 -9.13
C ILE A 358 -2.37 3.68 -10.34
N ASP A 359 -1.11 3.29 -10.24
CA ASP A 359 -0.16 3.46 -11.35
C ASP A 359 -0.55 2.64 -12.58
N MET A 360 -1.12 1.43 -12.39
CA MET A 360 -1.59 0.62 -13.52
C MET A 360 -2.80 1.24 -14.21
N GLY A 361 -3.79 1.72 -13.47
CA GLY A 361 -4.94 2.41 -14.05
C GLY A 361 -4.54 3.68 -14.81
N ALA A 362 -3.58 4.44 -14.28
CA ALA A 362 -3.03 5.60 -14.98
C ALA A 362 -2.22 5.20 -16.24
N ALA A 363 -1.41 4.12 -16.17
CA ALA A 363 -0.64 3.62 -17.32
C ALA A 363 -1.56 3.12 -18.45
N LEU A 364 -2.64 2.42 -18.10
CA LEU A 364 -3.67 2.00 -19.06
C LEU A 364 -4.44 3.20 -19.64
N GLY A 365 -4.72 4.22 -18.82
CA GLY A 365 -5.31 5.48 -19.31
C GLY A 365 -4.41 6.18 -20.33
N VAL A 366 -3.11 6.22 -20.09
CA VAL A 366 -2.10 6.71 -21.05
C VAL A 366 -2.05 5.81 -22.31
N ALA A 367 -2.16 4.49 -22.16
CA ALA A 367 -2.23 3.57 -23.30
C ALA A 367 -3.47 3.80 -24.16
N ALA A 368 -4.60 4.14 -23.53
CA ALA A 368 -5.83 4.53 -24.26
C ALA A 368 -5.64 5.83 -25.05
N GLU A 369 -5.02 6.87 -24.47
CA GLU A 369 -4.65 8.09 -25.17
C GLU A 369 -3.71 7.84 -26.37
N ALA A 370 -2.84 6.82 -26.26
CA ALA A 370 -1.95 6.40 -27.32
C ALA A 370 -2.64 5.52 -28.40
N GLY A 371 -3.92 5.21 -28.23
CA GLY A 371 -4.69 4.39 -29.19
C GLY A 371 -4.48 2.88 -29.06
N LEU A 372 -3.84 2.39 -27.97
CA LEU A 372 -3.62 0.96 -27.75
C LEU A 372 -4.88 0.23 -27.24
N MET A 373 -5.85 0.98 -26.72
CA MET A 373 -7.19 0.53 -26.34
C MET A 373 -8.17 1.71 -26.46
N GLN A 374 -9.48 1.38 -26.51
CA GLN A 374 -10.52 2.40 -26.36
C GLN A 374 -10.90 2.57 -24.88
N PHE A 375 -11.31 3.78 -24.50
CA PHE A 375 -11.94 3.96 -23.18
C PHE A 375 -13.23 3.14 -23.11
N GLY A 376 -13.44 2.39 -22.02
CA GLY A 376 -14.54 1.46 -21.82
C GLY A 376 -14.23 0.02 -22.23
N ASP A 377 -13.12 -0.24 -22.91
CA ASP A 377 -12.74 -1.58 -23.37
C ASP A 377 -11.97 -2.35 -22.27
N GLY A 378 -12.71 -2.96 -21.35
CA GLY A 378 -12.15 -3.72 -20.24
C GLY A 378 -11.41 -4.99 -20.67
N GLU A 379 -11.86 -5.68 -21.72
CA GLU A 379 -11.19 -6.88 -22.21
C GLU A 379 -9.83 -6.55 -22.82
N ARG A 380 -9.72 -5.43 -23.54
CA ARG A 380 -8.43 -4.97 -24.03
C ARG A 380 -7.50 -4.55 -22.90
N ALA A 381 -8.03 -3.92 -21.84
CA ALA A 381 -7.25 -3.59 -20.66
C ALA A 381 -6.67 -4.86 -20.00
N LEU A 382 -7.45 -5.93 -19.83
CA LEU A 382 -6.98 -7.22 -19.33
C LEU A 382 -5.90 -7.85 -20.22
N GLN A 383 -6.03 -7.75 -21.55
CA GLN A 383 -4.99 -8.22 -22.48
C GLN A 383 -3.67 -7.43 -22.28
N LEU A 384 -3.73 -6.11 -22.08
CA LEU A 384 -2.54 -5.30 -21.81
C LEU A 384 -1.89 -5.66 -20.46
N LEU A 385 -2.67 -5.97 -19.43
CA LEU A 385 -2.14 -6.49 -18.15
C LEU A 385 -1.47 -7.86 -18.35
N ALA A 386 -2.05 -8.74 -19.16
CA ALA A 386 -1.43 -10.03 -19.52
C ALA A 386 -0.07 -9.87 -20.22
N GLU A 387 0.13 -8.79 -21.00
CA GLU A 387 1.46 -8.48 -21.57
C GLU A 387 2.52 -8.18 -20.50
N ILE A 388 2.10 -7.58 -19.37
CA ILE A 388 3.01 -7.37 -18.22
C ILE A 388 3.41 -8.72 -17.65
N ARG A 389 2.46 -9.63 -17.44
CA ARG A 389 2.74 -10.99 -16.93
C ARG A 389 3.71 -11.76 -17.81
N LYS A 390 3.59 -11.63 -19.12
CA LYS A 390 4.50 -12.24 -20.09
C LYS A 390 5.88 -11.54 -20.15
N GLY A 391 6.01 -10.34 -19.57
CA GLY A 391 7.26 -9.56 -19.60
C GLY A 391 7.64 -9.06 -21.01
N THR A 392 6.66 -8.88 -21.92
CA THR A 392 6.90 -8.33 -23.25
C THR A 392 7.44 -6.90 -23.18
N PRO A 393 8.04 -6.36 -24.24
CA PRO A 393 8.49 -4.96 -24.26
C PRO A 393 7.38 -3.98 -23.89
N LEU A 394 6.17 -4.12 -24.45
CA LEU A 394 5.02 -3.28 -24.10
C LEU A 394 4.60 -3.49 -22.63
N GLY A 395 4.50 -4.73 -22.17
CA GLY A 395 4.17 -5.05 -20.79
C GLY A 395 5.17 -4.45 -19.81
N ARG A 396 6.47 -4.48 -20.09
CA ARG A 396 7.48 -3.84 -19.26
C ARG A 396 7.33 -2.31 -19.23
N ILE A 397 7.03 -1.68 -20.37
CA ILE A 397 6.77 -0.23 -20.44
C ILE A 397 5.59 0.13 -19.54
N LEU A 398 4.46 -0.58 -19.65
CA LEU A 398 3.27 -0.34 -18.83
C LEU A 398 3.55 -0.60 -17.34
N GLY A 399 4.22 -1.70 -17.01
CA GLY A 399 4.56 -2.06 -15.63
C GLY A 399 5.54 -1.09 -14.94
N HIS A 400 6.24 -0.24 -15.69
CA HIS A 400 6.99 0.88 -15.13
C HIS A 400 6.12 2.09 -14.76
N GLY A 401 4.80 2.04 -15.00
CA GLY A 401 3.84 3.07 -14.63
C GLY A 401 3.61 4.14 -15.69
N ALA A 402 2.67 5.04 -15.40
CA ALA A 402 2.18 6.03 -16.34
C ALA A 402 3.25 6.98 -16.90
N ALA A 403 4.23 7.38 -16.08
CA ALA A 403 5.30 8.28 -16.52
C ALA A 403 6.17 7.67 -17.63
N MET A 404 6.52 6.39 -17.50
CA MET A 404 7.28 5.67 -18.51
C MET A 404 6.43 5.41 -19.75
N ALA A 405 5.19 4.95 -19.56
CA ALA A 405 4.24 4.73 -20.66
C ALA A 405 4.07 6.00 -21.50
N GLY A 406 3.82 7.15 -20.87
CA GLY A 406 3.67 8.43 -21.57
C GLY A 406 4.91 8.83 -22.37
N ARG A 407 6.10 8.69 -21.78
CA ARG A 407 7.36 9.00 -22.46
C ARG A 407 7.61 8.14 -23.69
N VAL A 408 7.37 6.83 -23.58
CA VAL A 408 7.64 5.88 -24.68
C VAL A 408 6.57 5.96 -25.76
N LEU A 409 5.31 6.14 -25.38
CA LEU A 409 4.19 6.21 -26.30
C LEU A 409 3.94 7.60 -26.89
N GLY A 410 4.70 8.62 -26.47
CA GLY A 410 4.59 10.00 -26.98
C GLY A 410 3.34 10.75 -26.50
N VAL A 411 2.73 10.33 -25.39
CA VAL A 411 1.56 10.99 -24.80
C VAL A 411 2.03 12.15 -23.94
N LEU A 412 1.49 13.35 -24.19
CA LEU A 412 1.87 14.56 -23.46
C LEU A 412 1.10 14.74 -22.16
N ARG A 413 -0.19 14.38 -22.15
CA ARG A 413 -1.03 14.49 -20.96
C ARG A 413 -0.94 13.25 -20.10
N VAL A 414 0.06 13.24 -19.22
CA VAL A 414 0.30 12.12 -18.29
C VAL A 414 -0.05 12.57 -16.86
N PRO A 415 -0.96 11.89 -16.16
CA PRO A 415 -1.41 12.30 -14.83
C PRO A 415 -0.42 11.88 -13.73
N VAL A 416 0.77 12.49 -13.69
CA VAL A 416 1.85 12.16 -12.75
C VAL A 416 2.45 13.42 -12.11
N VAL A 417 2.95 13.29 -10.89
CA VAL A 417 3.81 14.28 -10.25
C VAL A 417 5.02 13.55 -9.65
N LYS A 418 6.21 14.04 -9.96
CA LYS A 418 7.50 13.40 -9.58
C LYS A 418 7.56 11.92 -10.01
N GLY A 419 7.02 11.60 -11.19
CA GLY A 419 7.04 10.26 -11.76
C GLY A 419 5.99 9.28 -11.22
N GLN A 420 5.23 9.63 -10.19
CA GLN A 420 4.18 8.80 -9.61
C GLN A 420 2.80 9.27 -10.06
N ALA A 421 1.92 8.33 -10.42
CA ALA A 421 0.58 8.65 -10.88
C ALA A 421 -0.28 9.32 -9.80
N MET A 422 -1.16 10.25 -10.22
CA MET A 422 -2.15 10.85 -9.34
C MET A 422 -3.15 9.78 -8.89
N SER A 423 -3.54 9.84 -7.63
CA SER A 423 -4.59 8.97 -7.07
C SER A 423 -5.98 9.43 -7.49
N ALA A 424 -7.02 8.68 -7.12
CA ALA A 424 -8.40 8.89 -7.56
C ALA A 424 -9.06 10.17 -6.98
N TYR A 425 -8.29 11.24 -6.87
CA TYR A 425 -8.73 12.55 -6.41
C TYR A 425 -8.26 13.60 -7.42
N GLU A 426 -9.20 14.04 -8.26
CA GLU A 426 -8.93 15.03 -9.32
C GLU A 426 -8.48 16.38 -8.72
N PRO A 427 -7.22 16.80 -8.92
CA PRO A 427 -6.67 17.97 -8.22
C PRO A 427 -7.24 19.30 -8.70
N ARG A 428 -7.91 19.35 -9.86
CA ARG A 428 -8.60 20.57 -10.31
C ARG A 428 -9.83 20.88 -9.46
N ALA A 429 -10.51 19.83 -8.94
CA ALA A 429 -11.62 19.97 -8.01
C ALA A 429 -11.15 20.00 -6.54
N ILE A 430 -10.08 19.28 -6.19
CA ILE A 430 -9.56 19.15 -4.81
C ILE A 430 -8.15 19.73 -4.74
N LYS A 431 -8.05 21.07 -4.82
CA LYS A 431 -6.76 21.77 -4.97
C LYS A 431 -5.81 21.59 -3.81
N GLY A 432 -6.31 21.39 -2.58
CA GLY A 432 -5.47 21.09 -1.43
C GLY A 432 -4.73 19.75 -1.57
N THR A 433 -5.38 18.73 -2.14
CA THR A 433 -4.71 17.46 -2.48
C THR A 433 -3.71 17.65 -3.62
N GLY A 434 -4.05 18.45 -4.63
CA GLY A 434 -3.11 18.86 -5.68
C GLY A 434 -1.86 19.58 -5.12
N THR A 435 -2.05 20.46 -4.13
CA THR A 435 -0.94 21.10 -3.41
C THR A 435 -0.05 20.05 -2.70
N THR A 436 -0.65 19.04 -2.07
CA THR A 436 0.11 17.92 -1.49
C THR A 436 0.94 17.19 -2.55
N TYR A 437 0.37 16.88 -3.71
CA TYR A 437 1.09 16.16 -4.78
C TYR A 437 2.37 16.87 -5.21
N VAL A 438 2.35 18.18 -5.33
CA VAL A 438 3.53 18.95 -5.78
C VAL A 438 4.52 19.27 -4.68
N THR A 439 4.07 19.42 -3.42
CA THR A 439 4.92 19.82 -2.29
C THR A 439 5.50 18.63 -1.55
N SER A 440 4.78 17.49 -1.47
CA SER A 440 5.27 16.29 -0.81
C SER A 440 6.51 15.71 -1.50
N PRO A 441 7.53 15.26 -0.73
CA PRO A 441 8.66 14.53 -1.30
C PRO A 441 8.23 13.18 -1.93
N GLN A 442 7.07 12.65 -1.56
CA GLN A 442 6.55 11.38 -2.04
C GLN A 442 5.87 11.47 -3.43
N GLY A 443 5.76 12.67 -4.04
CA GLY A 443 5.08 12.87 -5.32
C GLY A 443 3.56 12.82 -5.18
N ALA A 444 2.86 12.41 -6.25
CA ALA A 444 1.40 12.37 -6.30
C ALA A 444 0.82 11.25 -5.42
N ASP A 445 0.88 11.43 -4.12
CA ASP A 445 0.42 10.45 -3.14
C ASP A 445 -0.63 11.05 -2.19
N HIS A 446 -1.89 10.54 -2.26
CA HIS A 446 -2.95 10.96 -1.35
C HIS A 446 -2.68 10.55 0.10
N THR A 447 -1.90 9.49 0.32
CA THR A 447 -1.51 9.07 1.68
C THR A 447 -0.46 9.99 2.30
N ALA A 448 0.14 10.90 1.52
CA ALA A 448 0.97 11.95 2.05
C ALA A 448 0.16 13.10 2.68
N GLY A 449 -1.10 13.31 2.23
CA GLY A 449 -2.02 14.32 2.76
C GLY A 449 -3.20 14.56 1.83
N ASN A 450 -4.37 14.06 2.21
CA ASN A 450 -5.61 14.22 1.43
C ASN A 450 -6.54 15.23 2.10
N THR A 451 -7.02 16.20 1.32
CA THR A 451 -7.87 17.28 1.81
C THR A 451 -9.35 17.12 1.43
N ILE A 452 -9.76 15.95 0.87
CA ILE A 452 -11.12 15.69 0.41
C ILE A 452 -12.20 15.95 1.49
N ARG A 453 -11.85 15.78 2.75
CA ARG A 453 -12.77 15.98 3.89
C ARG A 453 -12.63 17.33 4.58
N ALA A 454 -11.77 18.19 4.07
CA ALA A 454 -11.63 19.52 4.62
C ALA A 454 -12.89 20.34 4.36
N LYS A 455 -13.41 20.98 5.40
CA LYS A 455 -14.57 21.88 5.30
C LYS A 455 -14.11 23.27 4.84
N VAL A 456 -13.61 23.36 3.61
CA VAL A 456 -13.09 24.58 3.01
C VAL A 456 -13.61 24.70 1.58
N ASP A 457 -13.63 25.91 1.04
CA ASP A 457 -13.79 26.08 -0.39
C ASP A 457 -12.53 25.55 -1.10
N HIS A 458 -12.69 24.47 -1.85
CA HIS A 458 -11.59 23.84 -2.57
C HIS A 458 -10.99 24.73 -3.68
N LEU A 459 -11.63 25.86 -4.00
CA LEU A 459 -11.11 26.87 -4.94
C LEU A 459 -10.35 28.01 -4.26
N ASP A 460 -10.47 28.18 -2.93
CA ASP A 460 -9.70 29.19 -2.17
C ASP A 460 -8.25 28.74 -2.00
N ALA A 461 -7.33 29.46 -2.65
CA ALA A 461 -5.90 29.13 -2.61
C ALA A 461 -5.30 29.19 -1.20
N LYS A 462 -5.67 30.19 -0.37
CA LYS A 462 -5.12 30.34 0.99
C LYS A 462 -5.57 29.22 1.91
N ALA A 463 -6.85 28.90 1.91
CA ALA A 463 -7.41 27.80 2.70
C ALA A 463 -6.79 26.47 2.29
N ASN A 464 -6.57 26.21 1.01
CA ASN A 464 -6.00 24.95 0.52
C ASN A 464 -4.52 24.77 0.86
N ILE A 465 -3.71 25.85 0.92
CA ILE A 465 -2.31 25.76 1.38
C ILE A 465 -2.24 25.34 2.85
N ALA A 466 -3.00 26.00 3.72
CA ALA A 466 -3.03 25.68 5.16
C ALA A 466 -3.54 24.24 5.40
N THR A 467 -4.62 23.87 4.71
CA THR A 467 -5.25 22.54 4.84
C THR A 467 -4.33 21.44 4.33
N SER A 468 -3.64 21.64 3.19
CA SER A 468 -2.66 20.67 2.68
C SER A 468 -1.51 20.47 3.65
N ARG A 469 -0.96 21.56 4.22
CA ARG A 469 0.10 21.45 5.22
C ARG A 469 -0.34 20.66 6.46
N ALA A 470 -1.52 20.98 6.99
CA ALA A 470 -2.09 20.26 8.14
C ALA A 470 -2.31 18.77 7.83
N ALA A 471 -2.87 18.46 6.65
CA ALA A 471 -3.07 17.09 6.22
C ALA A 471 -1.75 16.31 6.11
N GLN A 472 -0.69 16.90 5.58
CA GLN A 472 0.62 16.27 5.47
C GLN A 472 1.24 15.96 6.85
N ILE A 473 1.14 16.91 7.80
CA ILE A 473 1.63 16.72 9.16
C ILE A 473 0.85 15.60 9.88
N ASN A 474 -0.47 15.65 9.80
CA ASN A 474 -1.33 14.64 10.44
C ASN A 474 -1.07 13.24 9.88
N MET A 475 -0.95 13.10 8.57
CA MET A 475 -0.65 11.80 7.95
C MET A 475 0.72 11.27 8.34
N ALA A 476 1.74 12.13 8.41
CA ALA A 476 3.07 11.74 8.89
C ALA A 476 3.00 11.25 10.35
N GLY A 477 2.19 11.91 11.19
CA GLY A 477 1.93 11.50 12.58
C GLY A 477 1.25 10.12 12.64
N PHE A 478 0.12 9.93 11.94
CA PHE A 478 -0.60 8.64 11.91
C PHE A 478 0.28 7.49 11.45
N ASP A 479 1.04 7.67 10.38
CA ASP A 479 1.91 6.60 9.88
C ASP A 479 3.11 6.34 10.81
N SER A 480 3.58 7.36 11.54
CA SER A 480 4.62 7.17 12.56
C SER A 480 4.11 6.42 13.79
N LEU A 481 2.84 6.59 14.12
CA LEU A 481 2.16 5.82 15.17
C LEU A 481 1.78 4.39 14.70
N GLY A 482 1.74 4.12 13.42
CA GLY A 482 1.19 2.89 12.84
C GLY A 482 -0.33 2.88 12.79
N ALA A 483 -0.95 4.04 12.89
CA ALA A 483 -2.38 4.22 12.86
C ALA A 483 -2.91 4.35 11.42
N CYS A 484 -4.05 3.72 11.14
CA CYS A 484 -4.79 3.95 9.91
C CYS A 484 -5.31 5.39 9.89
N ILE A 485 -5.43 6.01 8.70
CA ILE A 485 -6.03 7.35 8.56
C ILE A 485 -7.43 7.43 9.19
N PHE A 486 -8.19 6.33 9.14
CA PHE A 486 -9.53 6.28 9.73
C PHE A 486 -9.52 6.16 11.27
N ALA A 487 -8.40 5.74 11.87
CA ALA A 487 -8.18 5.85 13.30
C ALA A 487 -8.20 7.31 13.79
N GLY A 488 -7.96 8.26 12.88
CA GLY A 488 -8.11 9.69 13.15
C GLY A 488 -9.48 10.09 13.69
N PHE A 489 -10.52 9.32 13.39
CA PHE A 489 -11.86 9.56 13.98
C PHE A 489 -11.85 9.43 15.51
N GLY A 490 -11.04 8.52 16.07
CA GLY A 490 -10.86 8.37 17.51
C GLY A 490 -9.91 9.38 18.13
N PHE A 491 -8.80 9.68 17.45
CA PHE A 491 -7.76 10.61 17.95
C PHE A 491 -8.18 12.08 17.88
N MET A 492 -8.85 12.51 16.80
CA MET A 492 -9.18 13.93 16.57
C MET A 492 -10.30 14.45 17.47
N VAL A 493 -11.14 13.56 18.04
CA VAL A 493 -12.22 13.95 18.97
C VAL A 493 -11.67 14.23 20.38
N ASN A 494 -10.60 13.55 20.77
CA ASN A 494 -9.92 13.74 22.05
C ASN A 494 -8.41 13.55 21.87
N PRO A 495 -7.65 14.59 21.61
CA PRO A 495 -6.18 14.52 21.46
C PRO A 495 -5.47 13.98 22.72
N GLU A 496 -6.09 14.03 23.88
CA GLU A 496 -5.60 13.46 25.14
C GLU A 496 -5.54 11.91 25.15
N VAL A 497 -6.12 11.25 24.15
CA VAL A 497 -6.05 9.78 23.98
C VAL A 497 -4.66 9.32 23.50
N ILE A 498 -3.82 10.23 23.00
CA ILE A 498 -2.44 9.92 22.66
C ILE A 498 -1.61 10.08 23.94
N PRO A 499 -1.16 8.98 24.58
CA PRO A 499 -0.30 9.12 25.75
C PRO A 499 1.03 9.76 25.36
N ASP A 500 1.58 10.57 26.25
CA ASP A 500 2.94 11.10 26.18
C ASP A 500 4.00 9.98 26.08
#